data_db6aaaa508ee05a031b3bd68f106a55b
#
_entry.id   db6aaaa508ee05a031b3bd68f106a55b
#
_cell.length_a   1.000
_cell.length_b   1.000
_cell.length_c   1.000
_cell.angle_alpha   90.00
_cell.angle_beta   90.00
_cell.angle_gamma   90.00
#
_symmetry.space_group_name_H-M   'P 1'
#
loop_
_entity.id
_entity.type
_entity.pdbx_description
1 polymer ?
#
loop_
_entity_poly.entity_id
_entity_poly.type
_entity_poly.pdbx_seq_one_letter_code
_entity_poly.pdbx_strand_id
1 'polypeptide(L)'
;MLRDITLGQYYPIDSVIHRLDPRTKLFGTMIFIISLFIANSWPGYALATLFLVVAISLSKVPVKFMVKGLKAVLILLIISVSFNLFLTDGEVVFKLWIIKITKEGIRISIFMGLRLILLIVGSSIMTLTTTPNALTDGLEKSLGFLKVIKIPVHEISMMMSIALRFIPILIEETDKIMKAQMARGADFESGNIIQKAKAMVPLLVPLFISAMRRATDLAMAMEARCYHGGEGRTKLKPLKYKKIDIIAYLYYLIYMLICIALVFVFRK
;
A
#
# COMPACT_ATOMS: atom_id res chain seq x y z
N MET A 1 16.47 8.60 -15.90
CA MET A 1 15.45 7.57 -15.63
C MET A 1 15.26 7.17 -14.18
N LEU A 2 16.26 7.20 -13.30
CA LEU A 2 16.11 6.77 -11.90
C LEU A 2 15.71 7.89 -10.91
N ARG A 3 15.64 9.16 -11.35
CA ARG A 3 15.31 10.32 -10.50
C ARG A 3 13.85 10.39 -10.04
N ASP A 4 12.96 9.63 -10.66
CA ASP A 4 11.51 9.65 -10.37
C ASP A 4 11.05 8.55 -9.42
N ILE A 5 11.98 7.77 -8.83
CA ILE A 5 11.65 6.77 -7.83
C ILE A 5 11.42 7.48 -6.49
N THR A 6 10.20 7.94 -6.27
CA THR A 6 9.77 8.44 -4.95
C THR A 6 9.57 7.25 -4.01
N LEU A 7 10.44 7.13 -3.01
CA LEU A 7 10.30 6.16 -1.92
C LEU A 7 9.12 6.55 -1.02
N GLY A 8 7.96 5.95 -1.31
CA GLY A 8 6.71 6.23 -0.61
C GLY A 8 6.01 7.50 -1.13
N GLN A 9 4.71 7.41 -1.28
CA GLN A 9 3.86 8.53 -1.71
C GLN A 9 3.40 9.38 -0.51
N TYR A 10 4.22 9.48 0.56
CA TYR A 10 3.87 10.27 1.73
C TYR A 10 3.73 11.75 1.37
N TYR A 11 2.59 12.33 1.72
CA TYR A 11 2.30 13.75 1.52
C TYR A 11 2.46 14.49 2.84
N PRO A 12 3.51 15.31 3.02
CA PRO A 12 3.83 15.95 4.29
C PRO A 12 2.89 17.13 4.59
N ILE A 13 1.78 16.84 5.25
CA ILE A 13 0.85 17.85 5.74
C ILE A 13 0.45 17.53 7.20
N ASP A 14 0.15 18.56 7.98
CA ASP A 14 -0.32 18.35 9.34
C ASP A 14 -1.84 18.24 9.36
N SER A 15 -2.33 17.03 9.65
CA SER A 15 -3.76 16.74 9.78
C SER A 15 -4.04 15.75 10.90
N VAL A 16 -5.30 15.64 11.30
CA VAL A 16 -5.74 14.70 12.34
C VAL A 16 -5.30 13.27 11.99
N ILE A 17 -5.48 12.85 10.74
CA ILE A 17 -5.09 11.51 10.29
C ILE A 17 -3.57 11.32 10.33
N HIS A 18 -2.76 12.32 9.96
CA HIS A 18 -1.30 12.20 10.03
C HIS A 18 -0.81 11.97 11.45
N ARG A 19 -1.48 12.54 12.45
CA ARG A 19 -1.13 12.43 13.87
C ARG A 19 -1.55 11.13 14.54
N LEU A 20 -2.39 10.31 13.90
CA LEU A 20 -2.79 8.99 14.38
C LEU A 20 -1.60 8.02 14.41
N ASP A 21 -1.63 7.11 15.37
CA ASP A 21 -0.68 5.99 15.45
C ASP A 21 -0.77 5.13 14.17
N PRO A 22 0.37 4.70 13.58
CA PRO A 22 0.37 3.84 12.38
C PRO A 22 -0.45 2.55 12.54
N ARG A 23 -0.51 1.99 13.75
CA ARG A 23 -1.34 0.80 14.06
C ARG A 23 -2.83 1.09 13.91
N THR A 24 -3.27 2.25 14.38
CA THR A 24 -4.67 2.70 14.25
C THR A 24 -5.06 2.88 12.79
N LYS A 25 -4.17 3.43 11.97
CA LYS A 25 -4.40 3.58 10.52
C LYS A 25 -4.45 2.23 9.81
N LEU A 26 -3.52 1.32 10.12
CA LEU A 26 -3.51 -0.04 9.57
C LEU A 26 -4.83 -0.76 9.89
N PHE A 27 -5.23 -0.74 11.16
CA PHE A 27 -6.46 -1.38 11.60
C PHE A 27 -7.70 -0.76 10.94
N GLY A 28 -7.78 0.57 10.86
CA GLY A 28 -8.86 1.27 10.18
C GLY A 28 -8.95 0.94 8.69
N THR A 29 -7.81 0.85 8.00
CA THR A 29 -7.76 0.45 6.58
C THR A 29 -8.21 -0.98 6.39
N MET A 30 -7.79 -1.91 7.27
CA MET A 30 -8.24 -3.32 7.23
C MET A 30 -9.74 -3.44 7.46
N ILE A 31 -10.30 -2.74 8.46
CA ILE A 31 -11.75 -2.69 8.70
C ILE A 31 -12.48 -2.18 7.47
N PHE A 32 -12.00 -1.10 6.87
CA PHE A 32 -12.60 -0.52 5.67
C PHE A 32 -12.59 -1.50 4.50
N ILE A 33 -11.46 -2.16 4.23
CA ILE A 33 -11.35 -3.18 3.19
C ILE A 33 -12.35 -4.32 3.45
N ILE A 34 -12.38 -4.88 4.65
CA ILE A 34 -13.29 -5.97 5.02
C ILE A 34 -14.75 -5.54 4.85
N SER A 35 -15.09 -4.33 5.28
CA SER A 35 -16.46 -3.81 5.16
C SER A 35 -16.95 -3.71 3.72
N LEU A 36 -16.08 -3.39 2.76
CA LEU A 36 -16.41 -3.32 1.33
C LEU A 36 -16.72 -4.70 0.73
N PHE A 37 -16.13 -5.78 1.28
CA PHE A 37 -16.47 -7.16 0.86
C PHE A 37 -17.76 -7.65 1.50
N ILE A 38 -18.09 -7.20 2.69
CA ILE A 38 -19.32 -7.53 3.39
C ILE A 38 -20.52 -6.75 2.81
N ALA A 39 -20.28 -5.48 2.41
CA ALA A 39 -21.31 -4.61 1.84
C ALA A 39 -21.72 -5.10 0.44
N ASN A 40 -22.98 -5.53 0.30
CA ASN A 40 -23.56 -6.01 -0.96
C ASN A 40 -24.85 -5.28 -1.34
N SER A 41 -25.09 -4.13 -0.72
CA SER A 41 -26.30 -3.30 -0.86
C SER A 41 -25.96 -1.85 -1.11
N TRP A 42 -26.84 -1.11 -1.79
CA TRP A 42 -26.68 0.33 -2.03
C TRP A 42 -26.42 1.17 -0.76
N PRO A 43 -27.17 0.96 0.35
CA PRO A 43 -26.89 1.69 1.59
C PRO A 43 -25.51 1.34 2.18
N GLY A 44 -25.04 0.11 2.02
CA GLY A 44 -23.69 -0.28 2.47
C GLY A 44 -22.59 0.48 1.74
N TYR A 45 -22.70 0.62 0.41
CA TYR A 45 -21.75 1.42 -0.37
C TYR A 45 -21.88 2.93 -0.10
N ALA A 46 -23.08 3.43 0.16
CA ALA A 46 -23.27 4.82 0.58
C ALA A 46 -22.60 5.12 1.91
N LEU A 47 -22.72 4.21 2.90
CA LEU A 47 -22.04 4.32 4.19
C LEU A 47 -20.52 4.27 4.03
N ALA A 48 -19.98 3.34 3.22
CA ALA A 48 -18.56 3.24 2.94
C ALA A 48 -18.00 4.49 2.25
N THR A 49 -18.76 5.06 1.32
CA THR A 49 -18.42 6.32 0.65
C THR A 49 -18.40 7.47 1.64
N LEU A 50 -19.39 7.57 2.52
CA LEU A 50 -19.45 8.60 3.57
C LEU A 50 -18.25 8.49 4.52
N PHE A 51 -17.92 7.28 4.98
CA PHE A 51 -16.74 7.00 5.80
C PHE A 51 -15.47 7.51 5.12
N LEU A 52 -15.30 7.18 3.84
CA LEU A 52 -14.14 7.58 3.04
C LEU A 52 -14.06 9.09 2.85
N VAL A 53 -15.20 9.77 2.55
CA VAL A 53 -15.26 11.23 2.40
C VAL A 53 -14.87 11.93 3.70
N VAL A 54 -15.33 11.45 4.86
CA VAL A 54 -14.92 11.97 6.16
C VAL A 54 -13.41 11.79 6.36
N ALA A 55 -12.85 10.60 6.05
CA ALA A 55 -11.43 10.34 6.15
C ALA A 55 -10.61 11.26 5.22
N ILE A 56 -11.03 11.46 3.97
CA ILE A 56 -10.39 12.39 3.03
C ILE A 56 -10.39 13.81 3.58
N SER A 57 -11.53 14.30 4.05
CA SER A 57 -11.68 15.65 4.60
C SER A 57 -10.75 15.88 5.81
N LEU A 58 -10.68 14.90 6.71
CA LEU A 58 -9.80 14.95 7.89
C LEU A 58 -8.32 14.79 7.53
N SER A 59 -7.98 14.15 6.39
CA SER A 59 -6.60 13.99 5.95
C SER A 59 -6.00 15.27 5.38
N LYS A 60 -6.83 16.20 4.89
CA LYS A 60 -6.41 17.41 4.16
C LYS A 60 -5.54 17.15 2.93
N VAL A 61 -5.44 15.90 2.48
CA VAL A 61 -4.68 15.54 1.28
C VAL A 61 -5.50 15.89 0.04
N PRO A 62 -4.92 16.59 -0.97
CA PRO A 62 -5.64 16.89 -2.19
C PRO A 62 -6.08 15.62 -2.92
N VAL A 63 -7.34 15.54 -3.31
CA VAL A 63 -7.95 14.39 -4.00
C VAL A 63 -7.18 14.01 -5.27
N LYS A 64 -6.54 14.96 -5.91
CA LYS A 64 -5.71 14.75 -7.12
C LYS A 64 -4.62 13.68 -6.92
N PHE A 65 -4.00 13.62 -5.74
CA PHE A 65 -2.97 12.61 -5.44
C PHE A 65 -3.57 11.21 -5.22
N MET A 66 -4.77 11.13 -4.64
CA MET A 66 -5.49 9.87 -4.47
C MET A 66 -5.98 9.30 -5.80
N VAL A 67 -6.51 10.17 -6.69
CA VAL A 67 -6.96 9.78 -8.04
C VAL A 67 -5.80 9.38 -8.95
N LYS A 68 -4.58 9.86 -8.69
CA LYS A 68 -3.40 9.42 -9.44
C LYS A 68 -3.17 7.91 -9.30
N GLY A 69 -3.48 7.32 -8.14
CA GLY A 69 -3.47 5.87 -7.93
C GLY A 69 -4.50 5.12 -8.78
N LEU A 70 -5.67 5.72 -9.03
CA LEU A 70 -6.70 5.15 -9.91
C LEU A 70 -6.23 5.02 -11.36
N LYS A 71 -5.42 5.97 -11.85
CA LYS A 71 -4.94 5.93 -13.25
C LYS A 71 -4.15 4.66 -13.56
N ALA A 72 -3.34 4.17 -12.60
CA ALA A 72 -2.55 2.96 -12.77
C ALA A 72 -3.42 1.70 -12.88
N VAL A 73 -4.60 1.69 -12.26
CA VAL A 73 -5.50 0.53 -12.19
C VAL A 73 -6.73 0.69 -13.10
N LEU A 74 -6.84 1.83 -13.80
CA LEU A 74 -7.99 2.15 -14.65
C LEU A 74 -8.23 1.12 -15.74
N ILE A 75 -7.17 0.61 -16.37
CA ILE A 75 -7.26 -0.44 -17.39
C ILE A 75 -7.86 -1.72 -16.79
N LEU A 76 -7.36 -2.16 -15.64
CA LEU A 76 -7.88 -3.33 -14.94
C LEU A 76 -9.35 -3.15 -14.53
N LEU A 77 -9.71 -1.94 -14.08
CA LEU A 77 -11.09 -1.59 -13.73
C LEU A 77 -12.02 -1.69 -14.94
N ILE A 78 -11.63 -1.10 -16.08
CA ILE A 78 -12.41 -1.17 -17.33
C ILE A 78 -12.58 -2.62 -17.76
N ILE A 79 -11.51 -3.41 -17.76
CA ILE A 79 -11.56 -4.83 -18.14
C ILE A 79 -12.52 -5.57 -17.21
N SER A 80 -12.36 -5.43 -15.88
CA SER A 80 -13.19 -6.12 -14.89
C SER A 80 -14.68 -5.76 -15.01
N VAL A 81 -15.00 -4.48 -15.16
CA VAL A 81 -16.38 -4.00 -15.35
C VAL A 81 -16.96 -4.52 -16.66
N SER A 82 -16.18 -4.51 -17.76
CA SER A 82 -16.64 -5.02 -19.06
C SER A 82 -16.91 -6.52 -19.01
N PHE A 83 -16.04 -7.33 -18.39
CA PHE A 83 -16.28 -8.75 -18.21
C PHE A 83 -17.56 -9.03 -17.44
N ASN A 84 -17.80 -8.36 -16.32
CA ASN A 84 -19.02 -8.56 -15.55
C ASN A 84 -20.27 -8.10 -16.30
N LEU A 85 -20.17 -7.03 -17.12
CA LEU A 85 -21.29 -6.51 -17.90
C LEU A 85 -21.76 -7.48 -18.99
N PHE A 86 -20.83 -8.17 -19.65
CA PHE A 86 -21.10 -9.00 -20.82
C PHE A 86 -21.20 -10.50 -20.54
N LEU A 87 -20.51 -10.99 -19.51
CA LEU A 87 -20.48 -12.42 -19.19
C LEU A 87 -21.45 -12.84 -18.08
N THR A 88 -22.12 -11.89 -17.41
CA THR A 88 -23.05 -12.27 -16.33
C THR A 88 -24.41 -12.68 -16.93
N ASP A 89 -24.85 -13.90 -16.65
CA ASP A 89 -26.17 -14.37 -17.03
C ASP A 89 -27.27 -13.75 -16.14
N GLY A 90 -28.46 -13.50 -16.73
CA GLY A 90 -29.58 -12.92 -16.02
C GLY A 90 -30.70 -12.45 -16.95
N GLU A 91 -31.61 -11.59 -16.47
CA GLU A 91 -32.69 -10.98 -17.27
C GLU A 91 -32.08 -10.05 -18.33
N VAL A 92 -32.29 -10.34 -19.61
CA VAL A 92 -31.74 -9.61 -20.74
C VAL A 92 -32.48 -8.28 -20.88
N VAL A 93 -31.78 -7.17 -20.65
CA VAL A 93 -32.28 -5.80 -20.85
C VAL A 93 -32.05 -5.35 -22.31
N PHE A 94 -30.91 -5.70 -22.86
CA PHE A 94 -30.55 -5.34 -24.22
C PHE A 94 -29.78 -6.46 -24.88
N LYS A 95 -30.20 -6.88 -26.08
CA LYS A 95 -29.53 -7.90 -26.88
C LYS A 95 -29.16 -7.33 -28.23
N LEU A 96 -27.85 -7.25 -28.47
CA LEU A 96 -27.30 -6.83 -29.76
C LEU A 96 -26.44 -7.99 -30.30
N TRP A 97 -27.01 -8.77 -31.18
CA TRP A 97 -26.40 -9.92 -31.87
C TRP A 97 -25.70 -10.92 -30.93
N ILE A 98 -24.43 -10.70 -30.58
CA ILE A 98 -23.64 -11.60 -29.69
C ILE A 98 -23.58 -11.06 -28.27
N ILE A 99 -23.78 -9.75 -28.06
CA ILE A 99 -23.63 -9.06 -26.77
C ILE A 99 -24.99 -9.05 -26.08
N LYS A 100 -25.07 -9.66 -24.90
CA LYS A 100 -26.24 -9.65 -24.02
C LYS A 100 -25.89 -8.81 -22.80
N ILE A 101 -26.63 -7.75 -22.57
CA ILE A 101 -26.53 -6.95 -21.35
C ILE A 101 -27.70 -7.34 -20.43
N THR A 102 -27.37 -7.83 -19.26
CA THR A 102 -28.35 -8.28 -18.27
C THR A 102 -28.49 -7.28 -17.14
N LYS A 103 -29.64 -7.25 -16.48
CA LYS A 103 -29.90 -6.39 -15.33
C LYS A 103 -28.96 -6.70 -14.16
N GLU A 104 -28.72 -7.98 -13.93
CA GLU A 104 -27.77 -8.48 -12.94
C GLU A 104 -26.33 -8.08 -13.29
N GLY A 105 -25.95 -8.19 -14.57
CA GLY A 105 -24.66 -7.76 -15.08
C GLY A 105 -24.38 -6.28 -14.84
N ILE A 106 -25.36 -5.41 -15.10
CA ILE A 106 -25.25 -3.97 -14.84
C ILE A 106 -25.04 -3.73 -13.33
N ARG A 107 -25.87 -4.36 -12.48
CA ARG A 107 -25.77 -4.20 -11.02
C ARG A 107 -24.42 -4.65 -10.49
N ILE A 108 -23.95 -5.83 -10.88
CA ILE A 108 -22.66 -6.39 -10.45
C ILE A 108 -21.50 -5.50 -10.95
N SER A 109 -21.56 -5.05 -12.19
CA SER A 109 -20.54 -4.17 -12.79
C SER A 109 -20.41 -2.85 -12.04
N ILE A 110 -21.53 -2.21 -11.67
CA ILE A 110 -21.52 -0.96 -10.89
C ILE A 110 -20.93 -1.22 -9.50
N PHE A 111 -21.37 -2.27 -8.80
CA PHE A 111 -20.84 -2.58 -7.47
C PHE A 111 -19.36 -2.93 -7.50
N MET A 112 -18.91 -3.67 -8.50
CA MET A 112 -17.50 -4.02 -8.67
C MET A 112 -16.65 -2.77 -8.95
N GLY A 113 -17.13 -1.91 -9.86
CA GLY A 113 -16.47 -0.64 -10.15
C GLY A 113 -16.35 0.27 -8.92
N LEU A 114 -17.46 0.47 -8.19
CA LEU A 114 -17.47 1.23 -6.94
C LEU A 114 -16.53 0.61 -5.89
N ARG A 115 -16.57 -0.71 -5.70
CA ARG A 115 -15.70 -1.43 -4.77
C ARG A 115 -14.22 -1.17 -5.07
N LEU A 116 -13.80 -1.34 -6.33
CA LEU A 116 -12.42 -1.12 -6.74
C LEU A 116 -11.98 0.34 -6.52
N ILE A 117 -12.83 1.30 -6.88
CA ILE A 117 -12.53 2.73 -6.66
C ILE A 117 -12.35 3.01 -5.16
N LEU A 118 -13.30 2.56 -4.32
CA LEU A 118 -13.25 2.79 -2.88
C LEU A 118 -12.05 2.10 -2.23
N LEU A 119 -11.69 0.88 -2.66
CA LEU A 119 -10.50 0.17 -2.18
C LEU A 119 -9.22 0.94 -2.51
N ILE A 120 -9.07 1.42 -3.73
CA ILE A 120 -7.88 2.14 -4.16
C ILE A 120 -7.75 3.47 -3.42
N VAL A 121 -8.84 4.23 -3.33
CA VAL A 121 -8.82 5.53 -2.65
C VAL A 121 -8.60 5.35 -1.15
N GLY A 122 -9.25 4.36 -0.52
CA GLY A 122 -9.11 4.08 0.90
C GLY A 122 -7.68 3.64 1.28
N SER A 123 -7.08 2.73 0.52
CA SER A 123 -5.68 2.33 0.74
C SER A 123 -4.69 3.46 0.43
N SER A 124 -4.98 4.33 -0.54
CA SER A 124 -4.16 5.49 -0.85
C SER A 124 -4.08 6.48 0.31
N ILE A 125 -5.15 6.66 1.09
CA ILE A 125 -5.11 7.52 2.29
C ILE A 125 -4.04 7.04 3.26
N MET A 126 -3.98 5.74 3.54
CA MET A 126 -2.98 5.17 4.44
C MET A 126 -1.55 5.44 3.93
N THR A 127 -1.31 5.20 2.63
CA THR A 127 0.01 5.40 2.01
C THR A 127 0.42 6.86 1.97
N LEU A 128 -0.52 7.78 1.69
CA LEU A 128 -0.26 9.22 1.63
C LEU A 128 -0.08 9.86 3.02
N THR A 129 -0.63 9.25 4.08
CA THR A 129 -0.60 9.81 5.44
C THR A 129 0.39 9.12 6.38
N THR A 130 1.09 8.07 5.92
CA THR A 130 2.01 7.30 6.77
C THR A 130 3.33 7.11 6.06
N THR A 131 4.43 7.47 6.73
CA THR A 131 5.77 7.23 6.17
C THR A 131 6.10 5.73 6.16
N PRO A 132 6.91 5.24 5.21
CA PRO A 132 7.30 3.83 5.15
C PRO A 132 7.91 3.31 6.46
N ASN A 133 8.76 4.11 7.12
CA ASN A 133 9.36 3.74 8.41
C ASN A 133 8.31 3.61 9.52
N ALA A 134 7.35 4.55 9.59
CA ALA A 134 6.28 4.50 10.57
C ALA A 134 5.34 3.30 10.31
N LEU A 135 5.11 2.96 9.03
CA LEU A 135 4.34 1.78 8.65
C LEU A 135 5.02 0.49 9.11
N THR A 136 6.34 0.38 8.91
CA THR A 136 7.14 -0.77 9.38
C THR A 136 7.07 -0.92 10.91
N ASP A 137 7.20 0.18 11.65
CA ASP A 137 7.06 0.19 13.12
C ASP A 137 5.64 -0.20 13.57
N GLY A 138 4.63 0.26 12.82
CA GLY A 138 3.23 -0.10 13.05
C GLY A 138 2.98 -1.60 12.82
N LEU A 139 3.51 -2.15 11.73
CA LEU A 139 3.43 -3.58 11.41
C LEU A 139 4.11 -4.44 12.48
N GLU A 140 5.32 -4.09 12.91
CA GLU A 140 6.03 -4.82 13.97
C GLU A 140 5.18 -4.95 15.24
N LYS A 141 4.58 -3.84 15.66
CA LYS A 141 3.76 -3.83 16.89
C LYS A 141 2.42 -4.52 16.67
N SER A 142 1.80 -4.36 15.51
CA SER A 142 0.51 -5.02 15.19
C SER A 142 0.65 -6.52 15.02
N LEU A 143 1.75 -6.98 14.41
CA LEU A 143 2.04 -8.40 14.18
C LEU A 143 2.77 -9.07 15.35
N GLY A 144 2.94 -8.37 16.48
CA GLY A 144 3.61 -8.90 17.66
C GLY A 144 3.02 -10.21 18.21
N PHE A 145 1.72 -10.48 17.96
CA PHE A 145 1.07 -11.74 18.32
C PHE A 145 1.63 -12.96 17.56
N LEU A 146 2.21 -12.75 16.37
CA LEU A 146 2.82 -13.83 15.58
C LEU A 146 4.11 -14.39 16.21
N LYS A 147 4.66 -13.72 17.23
CA LYS A 147 5.76 -14.28 18.03
C LYS A 147 5.36 -15.59 18.72
N VAL A 148 4.07 -15.79 19.02
CA VAL A 148 3.55 -17.05 19.57
C VAL A 148 3.78 -18.21 18.59
N ILE A 149 3.74 -17.95 17.30
CA ILE A 149 3.99 -18.94 16.22
C ILE A 149 5.49 -18.97 15.85
N LYS A 150 6.38 -18.40 16.67
CA LYS A 150 7.84 -18.34 16.48
C LYS A 150 8.27 -17.56 15.23
N ILE A 151 7.42 -16.65 14.71
CA ILE A 151 7.81 -15.77 13.59
C ILE A 151 8.70 -14.65 14.15
N PRO A 152 9.89 -14.41 13.61
CA PRO A 152 10.84 -13.39 14.07
C PRO A 152 10.41 -11.99 13.58
N VAL A 153 9.27 -11.48 14.10
CA VAL A 153 8.65 -10.21 13.65
C VAL A 153 9.60 -9.02 13.83
N HIS A 154 10.38 -9.02 14.93
CA HIS A 154 11.33 -7.95 15.20
C HIS A 154 12.46 -7.90 14.17
N GLU A 155 13.02 -9.05 13.84
CA GLU A 155 14.10 -9.19 12.88
C GLU A 155 13.63 -8.79 11.47
N ILE A 156 12.42 -9.21 11.09
CA ILE A 156 11.80 -8.80 9.82
C ILE A 156 11.61 -7.28 9.76
N SER A 157 11.09 -6.67 10.82
CA SER A 157 10.90 -5.22 10.90
C SER A 157 12.23 -4.47 10.84
N MET A 158 13.26 -4.99 11.49
CA MET A 158 14.60 -4.42 11.44
C MET A 158 15.19 -4.51 10.02
N MET A 159 15.08 -5.66 9.35
CA MET A 159 15.50 -5.83 7.96
C MET A 159 14.79 -4.83 7.03
N MET A 160 13.47 -4.66 7.19
CA MET A 160 12.70 -3.67 6.41
C MET A 160 13.19 -2.23 6.67
N SER A 161 13.46 -1.88 7.92
CA SER A 161 13.96 -0.54 8.28
C SER A 161 15.35 -0.27 7.71
N ILE A 162 16.22 -1.27 7.71
CA ILE A 162 17.55 -1.21 7.09
C ILE A 162 17.41 -1.08 5.57
N ALA A 163 16.57 -1.90 4.95
CA ALA A 163 16.32 -1.84 3.51
C ALA A 163 15.80 -0.45 3.08
N LEU A 164 14.79 0.09 3.77
CA LEU A 164 14.25 1.43 3.49
C LEU A 164 15.30 2.55 3.59
N ARG A 165 16.30 2.38 4.46
CA ARG A 165 17.43 3.32 4.58
C ARG A 165 18.43 3.17 3.44
N PHE A 166 18.69 1.93 3.00
CA PHE A 166 19.68 1.66 1.97
C PHE A 166 19.17 1.90 0.54
N ILE A 167 17.84 1.82 0.30
CA ILE A 167 17.28 2.05 -1.04
C ILE A 167 17.74 3.40 -1.64
N PRO A 168 17.61 4.56 -0.96
CA PRO A 168 18.08 5.83 -1.52
C PRO A 168 19.58 5.81 -1.85
N ILE A 169 20.37 5.22 -0.95
CA ILE A 169 21.82 5.13 -1.11
C ILE A 169 22.19 4.26 -2.32
N LEU A 170 21.50 3.13 -2.50
CA LEU A 170 21.70 2.25 -3.64
C LEU A 170 21.26 2.88 -4.97
N ILE A 171 20.20 3.69 -4.96
CA ILE A 171 19.78 4.45 -6.15
C ILE A 171 20.88 5.44 -6.57
N GLU A 172 21.42 6.20 -5.62
CA GLU A 172 22.54 7.14 -5.90
C GLU A 172 23.80 6.41 -6.38
N GLU A 173 24.12 5.27 -5.79
CA GLU A 173 25.24 4.42 -6.20
C GLU A 173 25.03 3.88 -7.63
N THR A 174 23.81 3.44 -7.92
CA THR A 174 23.44 2.97 -9.27
C THR A 174 23.62 4.07 -10.31
N ASP A 175 23.21 5.31 -10.02
CA ASP A 175 23.41 6.44 -10.92
C ASP A 175 24.91 6.74 -11.15
N LYS A 176 25.75 6.63 -10.11
CA LYS A 176 27.20 6.81 -10.22
C LYS A 176 27.85 5.72 -11.07
N ILE A 177 27.51 4.46 -10.80
CA ILE A 177 28.05 3.32 -11.57
C ILE A 177 27.59 3.41 -13.02
N MET A 178 26.31 3.74 -13.28
CA MET A 178 25.78 3.90 -14.63
C MET A 178 26.52 4.96 -15.42
N LYS A 179 26.78 6.14 -14.84
CA LYS A 179 27.55 7.22 -15.47
C LYS A 179 28.98 6.78 -15.76
N ALA A 180 29.62 6.08 -14.83
CA ALA A 180 30.97 5.57 -15.03
C ALA A 180 31.04 4.52 -16.16
N GLN A 181 30.05 3.64 -16.28
CA GLN A 181 29.97 2.64 -17.35
C GLN A 181 29.67 3.29 -18.71
N MET A 182 28.79 4.30 -18.75
CA MET A 182 28.54 5.06 -19.99
C MET A 182 29.82 5.78 -20.47
N ALA A 183 30.61 6.34 -19.55
CA ALA A 183 31.91 6.94 -19.90
C ALA A 183 32.92 5.92 -20.44
N ARG A 184 32.73 4.63 -20.15
CA ARG A 184 33.52 3.49 -20.69
C ARG A 184 32.92 2.93 -22.00
N GLY A 185 31.89 3.55 -22.56
CA GLY A 185 31.24 3.16 -23.81
C GLY A 185 30.11 2.16 -23.65
N ALA A 186 29.62 1.90 -22.44
CA ALA A 186 28.44 1.06 -22.24
C ALA A 186 27.18 1.78 -22.71
N ASP A 187 26.37 1.08 -23.50
CA ASP A 187 25.07 1.56 -23.97
C ASP A 187 23.94 0.75 -23.33
N PHE A 188 23.07 1.44 -22.57
CA PHE A 188 21.96 0.83 -21.83
C PHE A 188 20.61 1.02 -22.56
N GLU A 189 20.57 1.81 -23.65
CA GLU A 189 19.31 2.20 -24.29
C GLU A 189 19.06 1.48 -25.62
N SER A 190 20.14 1.17 -26.39
CA SER A 190 20.02 0.54 -27.70
C SER A 190 19.99 -0.99 -27.64
N GLY A 191 19.42 -1.60 -28.69
CA GLY A 191 19.43 -3.03 -28.89
C GLY A 191 18.21 -3.79 -28.40
N ASN A 192 18.22 -5.12 -28.64
CA ASN A 192 17.19 -6.05 -28.22
C ASN A 192 17.16 -6.26 -26.70
N ILE A 193 16.06 -6.83 -26.17
CA ILE A 193 15.88 -7.11 -24.71
C ILE A 193 17.06 -7.91 -24.15
N ILE A 194 17.60 -8.89 -24.90
CA ILE A 194 18.73 -9.71 -24.47
C ILE A 194 20.02 -8.88 -24.40
N GLN A 195 20.24 -7.98 -25.35
CA GLN A 195 21.40 -7.08 -25.37
C GLN A 195 21.33 -6.08 -24.22
N LYS A 196 20.16 -5.51 -23.95
CA LYS A 196 19.92 -4.65 -22.79
C LYS A 196 20.17 -5.38 -21.47
N ALA A 197 19.70 -6.62 -21.34
CA ALA A 197 19.98 -7.44 -20.16
C ALA A 197 21.48 -7.70 -19.95
N LYS A 198 22.24 -8.02 -21.01
CA LYS A 198 23.69 -8.18 -20.96
C LYS A 198 24.41 -6.86 -20.61
N ALA A 199 23.95 -5.73 -21.14
CA ALA A 199 24.50 -4.43 -20.81
C ALA A 199 24.30 -4.02 -19.32
N MET A 200 23.30 -4.58 -18.64
CA MET A 200 23.08 -4.34 -17.21
C MET A 200 24.04 -5.12 -16.30
N VAL A 201 24.69 -6.19 -16.76
CA VAL A 201 25.60 -6.99 -15.93
C VAL A 201 26.76 -6.16 -15.35
N PRO A 202 27.47 -5.30 -16.13
CA PRO A 202 28.53 -4.43 -15.62
C PRO A 202 28.06 -3.41 -14.57
N LEU A 203 26.76 -3.19 -14.46
CA LEU A 203 26.16 -2.35 -13.42
C LEU A 203 25.79 -3.17 -12.17
N LEU A 204 25.23 -4.36 -12.36
CA LEU A 204 24.78 -5.22 -11.26
C LEU A 204 25.93 -5.74 -10.40
N VAL A 205 27.06 -6.16 -11.02
CA VAL A 205 28.19 -6.74 -10.29
C VAL A 205 28.83 -5.75 -9.31
N PRO A 206 29.21 -4.52 -9.70
CA PRO A 206 29.72 -3.53 -8.75
C PRO A 206 28.72 -3.13 -7.67
N LEU A 207 27.42 -3.02 -8.04
CA LEU A 207 26.36 -2.70 -7.10
C LEU A 207 26.22 -3.79 -6.03
N PHE A 208 26.24 -5.05 -6.44
CA PHE A 208 26.20 -6.20 -5.51
C PHE A 208 27.40 -6.21 -4.56
N ILE A 209 28.62 -5.98 -5.05
CA ILE A 209 29.82 -5.91 -4.23
C ILE A 209 29.73 -4.76 -3.22
N SER A 210 29.25 -3.58 -3.66
CA SER A 210 29.04 -2.42 -2.78
C SER A 210 28.00 -2.74 -1.69
N ALA A 211 26.87 -3.36 -2.07
CA ALA A 211 25.83 -3.77 -1.13
C ALA A 211 26.36 -4.77 -0.07
N MET A 212 27.16 -5.76 -0.49
CA MET A 212 27.76 -6.74 0.42
C MET A 212 28.76 -6.08 1.39
N ARG A 213 29.61 -5.18 0.92
CA ARG A 213 30.49 -4.41 1.81
C ARG A 213 29.72 -3.64 2.86
N ARG A 214 28.67 -2.90 2.45
CA ARG A 214 27.82 -2.12 3.37
C ARG A 214 27.13 -3.04 4.39
N ALA A 215 26.70 -4.23 3.98
CA ALA A 215 26.10 -5.20 4.90
C ALA A 215 27.14 -5.67 5.94
N THR A 216 28.36 -5.95 5.53
CA THR A 216 29.46 -6.33 6.44
C THR A 216 29.83 -5.19 7.39
N ASP A 217 29.97 -3.97 6.88
CA ASP A 217 30.26 -2.77 7.71
C ASP A 217 29.14 -2.53 8.73
N LEU A 218 27.88 -2.69 8.33
CA LEU A 218 26.73 -2.57 9.23
C LEU A 218 26.74 -3.67 10.30
N ALA A 219 27.04 -4.91 9.93
CA ALA A 219 27.11 -6.02 10.87
C ALA A 219 28.20 -5.78 11.93
N MET A 220 29.40 -5.38 11.53
CA MET A 220 30.48 -5.01 12.44
C MET A 220 30.10 -3.84 13.35
N ALA A 221 29.42 -2.81 12.80
CA ALA A 221 28.96 -1.69 13.59
C ALA A 221 27.86 -2.09 14.60
N MET A 222 27.03 -3.07 14.28
CA MET A 222 26.03 -3.62 15.20
C MET A 222 26.66 -4.45 16.31
N GLU A 223 27.64 -5.29 16.00
CA GLU A 223 28.42 -6.05 16.98
C GLU A 223 29.17 -5.12 17.95
N ALA A 224 29.84 -4.09 17.42
CA ALA A 224 30.54 -3.09 18.23
C ALA A 224 29.59 -2.32 19.18
N ARG A 225 28.30 -2.28 18.88
CA ARG A 225 27.25 -1.69 19.72
C ARG A 225 26.54 -2.74 20.59
N CYS A 226 27.11 -3.92 20.74
CA CYS A 226 26.57 -5.02 21.55
C CYS A 226 25.15 -5.42 21.14
N TYR A 227 24.85 -5.51 19.84
CA TYR A 227 23.56 -5.97 19.39
C TYR A 227 23.45 -7.50 19.54
N HIS A 228 22.51 -7.96 20.39
CA HIS A 228 22.26 -9.39 20.67
C HIS A 228 20.82 -9.82 20.34
N GLY A 229 20.20 -9.21 19.31
CA GLY A 229 18.81 -9.51 18.93
C GLY A 229 17.78 -8.56 19.49
N GLY A 230 16.51 -8.97 19.47
CA GLY A 230 15.37 -8.13 19.82
C GLY A 230 14.92 -8.18 21.29
N GLU A 231 15.42 -9.14 22.09
CA GLU A 231 15.02 -9.31 23.48
C GLU A 231 15.60 -8.21 24.38
N GLY A 232 14.77 -7.64 25.25
CA GLY A 232 15.18 -6.57 26.17
C GLY A 232 15.43 -5.21 25.55
N ARG A 233 15.24 -5.04 24.23
CA ARG A 233 15.55 -3.80 23.52
C ARG A 233 14.41 -2.77 23.64
N THR A 234 14.78 -1.52 23.91
CA THR A 234 13.85 -0.38 23.91
C THR A 234 14.04 0.47 22.64
N LYS A 235 12.96 1.08 22.15
CA LYS A 235 13.01 2.04 21.04
C LYS A 235 13.17 3.45 21.57
N LEU A 236 14.03 4.26 20.92
CA LEU A 236 14.23 5.68 21.26
C LEU A 236 12.93 6.48 21.11
N LYS A 237 12.11 6.16 20.11
CA LYS A 237 10.79 6.77 19.88
C LYS A 237 9.72 5.66 19.86
N PRO A 238 9.25 5.21 21.05
CA PRO A 238 8.23 4.17 21.10
C PRO A 238 6.88 4.71 20.59
N LEU A 239 6.14 3.87 19.87
CA LEU A 239 4.76 4.16 19.51
C LEU A 239 3.89 4.19 20.78
N LYS A 240 3.15 5.28 20.99
CA LYS A 240 2.25 5.47 22.11
C LYS A 240 0.87 5.89 21.60
N TYR A 241 -0.17 5.19 22.02
CA TYR A 241 -1.54 5.58 21.74
C TYR A 241 -1.87 6.93 22.35
N LYS A 242 -2.53 7.77 21.61
CA LYS A 242 -3.04 9.09 22.00
C LYS A 242 -4.57 9.04 22.17
N LYS A 243 -5.14 10.05 22.84
CA LYS A 243 -6.61 10.18 22.97
C LYS A 243 -7.31 10.18 21.59
N ILE A 244 -6.67 10.73 20.56
CA ILE A 244 -7.17 10.75 19.18
C ILE A 244 -7.32 9.32 18.61
N ASP A 245 -6.43 8.40 18.98
CA ASP A 245 -6.50 7.01 18.52
C ASP A 245 -7.71 6.28 19.13
N ILE A 246 -8.04 6.56 20.39
CA ILE A 246 -9.23 5.99 21.07
C ILE A 246 -10.50 6.45 20.34
N ILE A 247 -10.58 7.74 19.98
CA ILE A 247 -11.72 8.28 19.22
C ILE A 247 -11.80 7.61 17.85
N ALA A 248 -10.66 7.38 17.18
CA ALA A 248 -10.64 6.70 15.91
C ALA A 248 -11.12 5.23 16.02
N TYR A 249 -10.72 4.50 17.06
CA TYR A 249 -11.21 3.13 17.29
C TYR A 249 -12.72 3.11 17.55
N LEU A 250 -13.25 4.08 18.33
CA LEU A 250 -14.69 4.20 18.57
C LEU A 250 -15.45 4.47 17.26
N TYR A 251 -14.92 5.34 16.42
CA TYR A 251 -15.47 5.61 15.09
C TYR A 251 -15.48 4.35 14.19
N TYR A 252 -14.40 3.57 14.19
CA TYR A 252 -14.34 2.31 13.44
C TYR A 252 -15.33 1.27 13.96
N LEU A 253 -15.51 1.19 15.28
CA LEU A 253 -16.48 0.29 15.91
C LEU A 253 -17.91 0.66 15.47
N ILE A 254 -18.29 1.93 15.59
CA ILE A 254 -19.61 2.42 15.18
C ILE A 254 -19.85 2.15 13.70
N TYR A 255 -18.86 2.45 12.85
CA TYR A 255 -18.93 2.18 11.41
C TYR A 255 -19.20 0.68 11.13
N MET A 256 -18.45 -0.23 11.76
CA MET A 256 -18.62 -1.66 11.57
C MET A 256 -19.99 -2.15 12.07
N LEU A 257 -20.46 -1.67 13.22
CA LEU A 257 -21.77 -2.03 13.74
C LEU A 257 -22.89 -1.62 12.77
N ILE A 258 -22.85 -0.39 12.23
CA ILE A 258 -23.81 0.08 11.23
C ILE A 258 -23.71 -0.75 9.95
N CYS A 259 -22.49 -1.08 9.48
CA CYS A 259 -22.28 -1.89 8.30
C CYS A 259 -22.90 -3.29 8.47
N ILE A 260 -22.68 -3.95 9.59
CA ILE A 260 -23.26 -5.26 9.91
C ILE A 260 -24.77 -5.17 10.01
N ALA A 261 -25.33 -4.16 10.68
CA ALA A 261 -26.76 -3.96 10.80
C ALA A 261 -27.43 -3.79 9.42
N LEU A 262 -26.82 -3.00 8.51
CA LEU A 262 -27.29 -2.85 7.14
C LEU A 262 -27.28 -4.17 6.36
N VAL A 263 -26.28 -5.01 6.56
CA VAL A 263 -26.22 -6.33 5.92
C VAL A 263 -27.37 -7.21 6.39
N PHE A 264 -27.69 -7.22 7.70
CA PHE A 264 -28.81 -8.01 8.23
C PHE A 264 -30.16 -7.50 7.73
N VAL A 265 -30.36 -6.18 7.66
CA VAL A 265 -31.62 -5.56 7.20
C VAL A 265 -31.84 -5.75 5.69
N PHE A 266 -30.78 -5.66 4.89
CA PHE A 266 -30.85 -5.74 3.41
C PHE A 266 -30.39 -7.07 2.84
N ARG A 267 -30.28 -8.12 3.65
CA ARG A 267 -29.92 -9.48 3.23
C ARG A 267 -31.07 -10.21 2.47
N LYS A 268 -31.93 -9.49 1.77
CA LYS A 268 -32.93 -10.07 0.85
C LYS A 268 -32.41 -10.10 -0.58
#